data_d388b024f83e542b0225fef4290140ef
#
_entry.id   d388b024f83e542b0225fef4290140ef
#
_cell.length_a   1.000
_cell.length_b   1.000
_cell.length_c   1.000
_cell.angle_alpha   90.00
_cell.angle_beta   90.00
_cell.angle_gamma   90.00
#
_symmetry.space_group_name_H-M   'P 1'
#
loop_
_entity.id
_entity.type
_entity.pdbx_description
1 polymer ?
#
loop_
_entity_poly.entity_id
_entity_poly.type
_entity_poly.pdbx_seq_one_letter_code
_entity_poly.pdbx_strand_id
1 'polypeptide(L)'
;MNNMDTRLLFQHLDKQLVTVKDDTLMAFTKVLQDRFGASLRSIIFYGSCLRSRKYEDAMLDFYAIVDNYQRAYDSKRQALLNSCLAPNVYFQTVEVDGVKVQAKYAVLSTKDLLLQTSARAYHSYFWARFAQPFALAYHADEQARAQAIQAQVNSVATIYSKTIGLFDSLPSAQEFWVGALQKTYSAELRAESKLRAGSIYSSNQSHYDAVFSKLLKAGVMVPSHVSRWTVWNWVVRAAWGKVLSILRLLKAVSTFENGVDYLAWKIERHSGVHVEINDRHRKYPFLYCWPMLWRLWRKGAVQ
;
A
#
# COMPACT_ATOMS: atom_id res chain seq x y z
N MET A 1 21.82 -4.96 -9.87
CA MET A 1 20.55 -5.08 -10.64
C MET A 1 20.76 -4.85 -12.14
N ASN A 2 21.95 -5.12 -12.64
CA ASN A 2 22.38 -4.57 -13.94
C ASN A 2 21.99 -5.37 -15.20
N ASN A 3 21.18 -6.45 -15.16
CA ASN A 3 20.87 -7.21 -16.38
C ASN A 3 19.52 -7.95 -16.33
N MET A 4 18.54 -7.49 -15.57
CA MET A 4 17.20 -8.10 -15.66
C MET A 4 16.44 -7.49 -16.85
N ASP A 5 16.13 -8.28 -17.87
CA ASP A 5 15.23 -7.84 -18.94
C ASP A 5 13.78 -7.80 -18.45
N THR A 6 13.34 -6.64 -18.04
CA THR A 6 11.98 -6.42 -17.51
C THR A 6 10.91 -6.27 -18.60
N ARG A 7 11.26 -6.30 -19.88
CA ARG A 7 10.31 -6.11 -20.99
C ARG A 7 9.22 -7.17 -21.02
N LEU A 8 9.59 -8.44 -20.84
CA LEU A 8 8.62 -9.54 -20.81
C LEU A 8 7.66 -9.42 -19.60
N LEU A 9 8.17 -8.94 -18.45
CA LEU A 9 7.36 -8.70 -17.28
C LEU A 9 6.40 -7.52 -17.52
N PHE A 10 6.89 -6.42 -18.09
CA PHE A 10 6.05 -5.28 -18.48
C PHE A 10 4.91 -5.69 -19.40
N GLN A 11 5.21 -6.38 -20.51
CA GLN A 11 4.21 -6.87 -21.47
C GLN A 11 3.17 -7.80 -20.82
N HIS A 12 3.59 -8.61 -19.88
CA HIS A 12 2.70 -9.51 -19.17
C HIS A 12 1.75 -8.74 -18.23
N LEU A 13 2.29 -7.83 -17.42
CA LEU A 13 1.51 -7.02 -16.49
C LEU A 13 0.60 -6.03 -17.21
N ASP A 14 1.03 -5.49 -18.35
CA ASP A 14 0.23 -4.63 -19.23
C ASP A 14 -1.04 -5.34 -19.71
N LYS A 15 -0.92 -6.59 -20.13
CA LYS A 15 -2.07 -7.42 -20.55
C LYS A 15 -3.01 -7.78 -19.39
N GLN A 16 -2.50 -7.85 -18.18
CA GLN A 16 -3.28 -8.19 -16.99
C GLN A 16 -3.93 -6.99 -16.31
N LEU A 17 -3.40 -5.78 -16.55
CA LEU A 17 -3.92 -4.59 -15.91
C LEU A 17 -5.32 -4.25 -16.45
N VAL A 18 -6.31 -4.41 -15.59
CA VAL A 18 -7.71 -4.14 -15.89
C VAL A 18 -8.07 -2.74 -15.43
N THR A 19 -8.78 -1.99 -16.28
CA THR A 19 -9.50 -0.78 -15.87
C THR A 19 -10.90 -1.21 -15.42
N VAL A 20 -11.19 -1.04 -14.13
CA VAL A 20 -12.49 -1.42 -13.57
C VAL A 20 -13.44 -0.23 -13.67
N LYS A 21 -14.59 -0.46 -14.31
CA LYS A 21 -15.70 0.49 -14.39
C LYS A 21 -16.89 -0.10 -13.63
N ASP A 22 -17.02 0.30 -12.42
CA ASP A 22 -18.09 -0.08 -11.49
C ASP A 22 -18.64 1.20 -10.89
N ASP A 23 -19.94 1.31 -10.66
CA ASP A 23 -20.60 2.56 -10.25
C ASP A 23 -20.02 3.10 -8.93
N THR A 24 -19.73 2.21 -7.99
CA THR A 24 -19.09 2.56 -6.73
C THR A 24 -17.69 3.14 -6.95
N LEU A 25 -16.88 2.48 -7.78
CA LEU A 25 -15.52 2.96 -8.10
C LEU A 25 -15.56 4.25 -8.91
N MET A 26 -16.55 4.42 -9.77
CA MET A 26 -16.76 5.65 -10.55
C MET A 26 -17.14 6.82 -9.63
N ALA A 27 -17.99 6.61 -8.62
CA ALA A 27 -18.32 7.63 -7.62
C ALA A 27 -17.08 8.13 -6.87
N PHE A 28 -16.23 7.21 -6.39
CA PHE A 28 -14.95 7.59 -5.77
C PHE A 28 -13.99 8.26 -6.75
N THR A 29 -13.94 7.78 -7.98
CA THR A 29 -13.12 8.38 -9.05
C THR A 29 -13.50 9.83 -9.26
N LYS A 30 -14.80 10.11 -9.36
CA LYS A 30 -15.31 11.49 -9.52
C LYS A 30 -14.88 12.39 -8.35
N VAL A 31 -15.06 11.94 -7.11
CA VAL A 31 -14.64 12.72 -5.94
C VAL A 31 -13.13 13.04 -5.97
N LEU A 32 -12.31 12.10 -6.39
CA LEU A 32 -10.86 12.32 -6.47
C LEU A 32 -10.48 13.20 -7.67
N GLN A 33 -11.20 13.11 -8.78
CA GLN A 33 -11.05 14.02 -9.93
C GLN A 33 -11.43 15.46 -9.57
N ASP A 34 -12.55 15.63 -8.87
CA ASP A 34 -12.99 16.95 -8.40
C ASP A 34 -11.98 17.56 -7.41
N ARG A 35 -11.39 16.72 -6.54
CA ARG A 35 -10.41 17.16 -5.55
C ARG A 35 -9.05 17.55 -6.14
N PHE A 36 -8.52 16.77 -7.07
CA PHE A 36 -7.14 16.93 -7.56
C PHE A 36 -7.07 17.53 -8.97
N GLY A 37 -8.19 17.60 -9.67
CA GLY A 37 -8.30 18.21 -11.00
C GLY A 37 -7.25 17.68 -11.98
N ALA A 38 -6.63 18.60 -12.71
CA ALA A 38 -5.58 18.30 -13.68
C ALA A 38 -4.30 17.71 -13.08
N SER A 39 -4.12 17.78 -11.76
CA SER A 39 -2.98 17.16 -11.07
C SER A 39 -3.13 15.64 -10.94
N LEU A 40 -4.33 15.08 -11.05
CA LEU A 40 -4.58 13.65 -10.94
C LEU A 40 -4.09 12.91 -12.18
N ARG A 41 -3.18 11.94 -11.98
CA ARG A 41 -2.63 11.13 -13.07
C ARG A 41 -3.29 9.76 -13.18
N SER A 42 -3.48 9.07 -12.04
CA SER A 42 -4.19 7.79 -12.01
C SER A 42 -4.76 7.50 -10.62
N ILE A 43 -5.78 6.63 -10.60
CA ILE A 43 -6.35 6.06 -9.38
C ILE A 43 -6.14 4.56 -9.44
N ILE A 44 -5.41 4.04 -8.49
CA ILE A 44 -5.08 2.62 -8.37
C ILE A 44 -5.94 2.01 -7.26
N PHE A 45 -6.76 1.03 -7.61
CA PHE A 45 -7.59 0.27 -6.69
C PHE A 45 -6.88 -1.04 -6.32
N TYR A 46 -6.78 -1.36 -5.03
CA TYR A 46 -6.04 -2.52 -4.55
C TYR A 46 -6.66 -3.11 -3.26
N GLY A 47 -6.07 -4.14 -2.74
CA GLY A 47 -6.43 -4.68 -1.43
C GLY A 47 -7.48 -5.79 -1.47
N SER A 48 -8.15 -6.02 -0.34
CA SER A 48 -9.08 -7.15 -0.17
C SER A 48 -10.34 -7.01 -1.03
N CYS A 49 -10.86 -5.79 -1.17
CA CYS A 49 -12.07 -5.53 -1.95
C CYS A 49 -11.88 -5.78 -3.45
N LEU A 50 -10.67 -5.54 -3.98
CA LEU A 50 -10.34 -5.92 -5.37
C LEU A 50 -10.44 -7.43 -5.57
N ARG A 51 -10.02 -8.21 -4.57
CA ARG A 51 -10.05 -9.68 -4.62
C ARG A 51 -11.46 -10.25 -4.42
N SER A 52 -12.18 -9.74 -3.43
CA SER A 52 -13.51 -10.26 -3.06
C SER A 52 -14.63 -9.71 -3.93
N ARG A 53 -14.44 -8.55 -4.55
CA ARG A 53 -15.48 -7.76 -5.24
C ARG A 53 -16.72 -7.48 -4.40
N LYS A 54 -16.56 -7.48 -3.07
CA LYS A 54 -17.60 -7.13 -2.10
C LYS A 54 -17.26 -5.77 -1.50
N TYR A 55 -18.18 -4.82 -1.61
CA TYR A 55 -17.97 -3.43 -1.19
C TYR A 55 -18.82 -3.06 0.02
N GLU A 56 -19.92 -3.81 0.26
CA GLU A 56 -20.78 -3.63 1.43
C GLU A 56 -19.99 -3.92 2.71
N ASP A 57 -20.13 -3.08 3.70
CA ASP A 57 -19.44 -3.15 5.01
C ASP A 57 -17.91 -3.28 4.92
N ALA A 58 -17.34 -2.99 3.76
CA ALA A 58 -15.91 -3.06 3.52
C ALA A 58 -15.31 -1.66 3.29
N MET A 59 -14.01 -1.55 3.52
CA MET A 59 -13.27 -0.33 3.21
C MET A 59 -12.45 -0.54 1.95
N LEU A 60 -12.73 0.28 0.95
CA LEU A 60 -12.00 0.29 -0.31
C LEU A 60 -10.63 0.95 -0.11
N ASP A 61 -9.63 0.43 -0.81
CA ASP A 61 -8.26 0.91 -0.73
C ASP A 61 -7.82 1.51 -2.07
N PHE A 62 -7.47 2.81 -2.09
CA PHE A 62 -6.97 3.48 -3.29
C PHE A 62 -5.61 4.15 -3.09
N TYR A 63 -4.87 4.27 -4.20
CA TYR A 63 -3.84 5.28 -4.36
C TYR A 63 -4.29 6.32 -5.38
N ALA A 64 -4.30 7.59 -4.99
CA ALA A 64 -4.43 8.73 -5.91
C ALA A 64 -3.01 9.16 -6.31
N ILE A 65 -2.65 8.93 -7.57
CA ILE A 65 -1.36 9.32 -8.10
C ILE A 65 -1.50 10.71 -8.73
N VAL A 66 -0.69 11.64 -8.26
CA VAL A 66 -0.69 13.03 -8.72
C VAL A 66 0.63 13.37 -9.43
N ASP A 67 0.65 14.43 -10.24
CA ASP A 67 1.86 14.89 -10.93
C ASP A 67 2.92 15.36 -9.91
N ASN A 68 2.53 16.27 -9.01
CA ASN A 68 3.34 16.70 -7.88
C ASN A 68 2.47 17.19 -6.70
N TYR A 69 3.05 17.22 -5.50
CA TYR A 69 2.30 17.57 -4.30
C TYR A 69 1.95 19.05 -4.19
N GLN A 70 2.77 19.95 -4.74
CA GLN A 70 2.54 21.38 -4.66
C GLN A 70 1.31 21.81 -5.47
N ARG A 71 1.02 21.10 -6.57
CA ARG A 71 -0.17 21.35 -7.39
C ARG A 71 -1.40 20.59 -6.88
N ALA A 72 -1.18 19.45 -6.24
CA ALA A 72 -2.25 18.59 -5.74
C ALA A 72 -2.87 19.09 -4.44
N TYR A 73 -2.18 19.93 -3.68
CA TYR A 73 -2.65 20.42 -2.39
C TYR A 73 -2.72 21.95 -2.35
N ASP A 74 -3.84 22.49 -1.86
CA ASP A 74 -3.96 23.91 -1.55
C ASP A 74 -3.06 24.31 -0.36
N SER A 75 -2.83 23.37 0.57
CA SER A 75 -2.02 23.59 1.75
C SER A 75 -0.55 23.22 1.50
N LYS A 76 0.35 24.23 1.56
CA LYS A 76 1.81 24.01 1.51
C LYS A 76 2.30 23.04 2.60
N ARG A 77 1.65 23.05 3.78
CA ARG A 77 1.96 22.12 4.88
C ARG A 77 1.66 20.68 4.49
N GLN A 78 0.50 20.41 3.89
CA GLN A 78 0.13 19.06 3.44
C GLN A 78 1.09 18.57 2.34
N ALA A 79 1.44 19.44 1.37
CA ALA A 79 2.40 19.12 0.33
C ALA A 79 3.79 18.77 0.93
N LEU A 80 4.28 19.58 1.87
CA LEU A 80 5.55 19.33 2.55
C LEU A 80 5.53 18.02 3.35
N LEU A 81 4.50 17.78 4.17
CA LEU A 81 4.38 16.56 4.96
C LEU A 81 4.33 15.31 4.08
N ASN A 82 3.68 15.40 2.91
CA ASN A 82 3.66 14.29 1.96
C ASN A 82 5.01 14.08 1.28
N SER A 83 5.72 15.14 0.93
CA SER A 83 7.07 15.06 0.37
C SER A 83 8.10 14.48 1.35
N CYS A 84 7.99 14.82 2.63
CA CYS A 84 8.93 14.32 3.65
C CYS A 84 8.66 12.87 4.04
N LEU A 85 7.39 12.46 4.13
CA LEU A 85 7.00 11.13 4.60
C LEU A 85 5.71 10.66 3.91
N ALA A 86 5.81 10.31 2.63
CA ALA A 86 4.68 9.77 1.87
C ALA A 86 4.15 8.43 2.46
N PRO A 87 2.85 8.16 2.28
CA PRO A 87 1.79 8.99 1.72
C PRO A 87 1.04 9.80 2.79
N ASN A 88 0.32 10.86 2.39
CA ASN A 88 -0.85 11.32 3.15
C ASN A 88 -2.00 10.36 2.85
N VAL A 89 -2.76 9.99 3.87
CA VAL A 89 -3.90 9.09 3.74
C VAL A 89 -5.16 9.84 4.17
N TYR A 90 -6.23 9.67 3.42
CA TYR A 90 -7.53 10.30 3.66
C TYR A 90 -8.62 9.26 3.67
N PHE A 91 -9.69 9.57 4.37
CA PHE A 91 -10.91 8.79 4.42
C PHE A 91 -12.00 9.51 3.63
N GLN A 92 -12.79 8.75 2.86
CA GLN A 92 -13.88 9.25 2.07
C GLN A 92 -15.08 8.31 2.16
N THR A 93 -16.25 8.88 2.31
CA THR A 93 -17.51 8.15 2.19
C THR A 93 -18.25 8.69 0.96
N VAL A 94 -18.78 7.80 0.14
CA VAL A 94 -19.71 8.12 -0.94
C VAL A 94 -21.00 7.36 -0.73
N GLU A 95 -22.09 7.87 -1.26
CA GLU A 95 -23.39 7.17 -1.28
C GLU A 95 -23.69 6.77 -2.73
N VAL A 96 -23.94 5.49 -2.94
CA VAL A 96 -24.26 4.91 -4.23
C VAL A 96 -25.52 4.05 -4.03
N ASP A 97 -26.58 4.37 -4.75
CA ASP A 97 -27.89 3.69 -4.65
C ASP A 97 -28.42 3.59 -3.21
N GLY A 98 -28.24 4.65 -2.41
CA GLY A 98 -28.67 4.69 -1.01
C GLY A 98 -27.75 3.94 -0.04
N VAL A 99 -26.69 3.28 -0.52
CA VAL A 99 -25.71 2.56 0.29
C VAL A 99 -24.47 3.42 0.53
N LYS A 100 -24.09 3.57 1.80
CA LYS A 100 -22.85 4.27 2.18
C LYS A 100 -21.65 3.35 2.03
N VAL A 101 -20.76 3.69 1.11
CA VAL A 101 -19.50 2.96 0.90
C VAL A 101 -18.34 3.82 1.38
N GLN A 102 -17.42 3.18 2.09
CA GLN A 102 -16.27 3.82 2.70
C GLN A 102 -14.98 3.47 1.97
N ALA A 103 -14.12 4.46 1.78
CA ALA A 103 -12.80 4.26 1.20
C ALA A 103 -11.74 5.03 1.97
N LYS A 104 -10.53 4.51 1.93
CA LYS A 104 -9.32 5.29 2.22
C LYS A 104 -8.50 5.41 0.95
N TYR A 105 -7.91 6.56 0.75
CA TYR A 105 -6.99 6.76 -0.35
C TYR A 105 -5.70 7.41 0.12
N ALA A 106 -4.61 6.93 -0.44
CA ALA A 106 -3.26 7.40 -0.17
C ALA A 106 -2.78 8.24 -1.35
N VAL A 107 -2.26 9.45 -1.10
CA VAL A 107 -1.78 10.34 -2.16
C VAL A 107 -0.29 10.17 -2.38
N LEU A 108 0.10 9.90 -3.61
CA LEU A 108 1.51 9.70 -4.00
C LEU A 108 1.80 10.44 -5.29
N SER A 109 2.94 11.15 -5.36
CA SER A 109 3.36 11.75 -6.63
C SER A 109 3.88 10.68 -7.59
N THR A 110 3.78 10.92 -8.91
CA THR A 110 4.37 10.04 -9.93
C THR A 110 5.86 9.79 -9.68
N LYS A 111 6.59 10.83 -9.29
CA LYS A 111 8.01 10.73 -8.92
C LYS A 111 8.23 9.75 -7.77
N ASP A 112 7.45 9.89 -6.69
CA ASP A 112 7.58 9.02 -5.52
C ASP A 112 7.07 7.61 -5.82
N LEU A 113 6.01 7.46 -6.61
CA LEU A 113 5.55 6.15 -7.07
C LEU A 113 6.69 5.37 -7.72
N LEU A 114 7.38 5.96 -8.71
CA LEU A 114 8.46 5.28 -9.43
C LEU A 114 9.72 5.09 -8.55
N LEU A 115 10.05 6.05 -7.69
CA LEU A 115 11.20 5.95 -6.79
C LEU A 115 10.96 4.91 -5.68
N GLN A 116 9.81 4.96 -5.01
CA GLN A 116 9.50 4.12 -3.84
C GLN A 116 9.15 2.67 -4.22
N THR A 117 8.84 2.41 -5.48
CA THR A 117 8.68 1.05 -6.01
C THR A 117 9.98 0.45 -6.52
N SER A 118 11.02 1.27 -6.75
CA SER A 118 12.32 0.82 -7.27
C SER A 118 13.23 0.23 -6.18
N ALA A 119 14.31 -0.42 -6.61
CA ALA A 119 15.33 -0.99 -5.74
C ALA A 119 16.09 0.05 -4.88
N ARG A 120 15.96 1.35 -5.22
CA ARG A 120 16.50 2.45 -4.41
C ARG A 120 15.75 2.64 -3.10
N ALA A 121 14.47 2.26 -3.06
CA ALA A 121 13.68 2.32 -1.83
C ALA A 121 14.16 1.26 -0.82
N TYR A 122 14.59 1.73 0.35
CA TYR A 122 15.08 0.83 1.39
C TYR A 122 13.93 0.10 2.10
N HIS A 123 12.85 0.81 2.48
CA HIS A 123 11.71 0.22 3.19
C HIS A 123 10.70 -0.42 2.23
N SER A 124 10.01 -1.46 2.71
CA SER A 124 9.11 -2.31 1.90
C SER A 124 7.71 -1.72 1.67
N TYR A 125 7.35 -0.64 2.33
CA TYR A 125 5.98 -0.12 2.40
C TYR A 125 5.27 -0.01 1.04
N PHE A 126 5.93 0.55 0.03
CA PHE A 126 5.34 0.73 -1.30
C PHE A 126 5.57 -0.48 -2.20
N TRP A 127 6.82 -0.89 -2.41
CA TRP A 127 7.08 -1.98 -3.35
C TRP A 127 6.46 -3.32 -2.93
N ALA A 128 6.23 -3.57 -1.63
CA ALA A 128 5.48 -4.74 -1.18
C ALA A 128 3.99 -4.70 -1.57
N ARG A 129 3.40 -3.51 -1.65
CA ARG A 129 2.00 -3.34 -2.06
C ARG A 129 1.85 -3.38 -3.56
N PHE A 130 2.70 -2.65 -4.28
CA PHE A 130 2.66 -2.58 -5.73
C PHE A 130 3.18 -3.86 -6.43
N ALA A 131 3.86 -4.76 -5.71
CA ALA A 131 4.16 -6.11 -6.22
C ALA A 131 2.93 -7.03 -6.24
N GLN A 132 1.82 -6.66 -5.59
CA GLN A 132 0.56 -7.37 -5.61
C GLN A 132 -0.30 -6.91 -6.79
N PRO A 133 -1.28 -7.72 -7.24
CA PRO A 133 -2.24 -7.29 -8.25
C PRO A 133 -3.01 -6.06 -7.80
N PHE A 134 -3.21 -5.15 -8.73
CA PHE A 134 -4.08 -3.99 -8.58
C PHE A 134 -4.86 -3.73 -9.88
N ALA A 135 -5.84 -2.86 -9.84
CA ALA A 135 -6.59 -2.40 -11.00
C ALA A 135 -6.52 -0.87 -11.10
N LEU A 136 -6.72 -0.33 -12.29
CA LEU A 136 -6.93 1.11 -12.48
C LEU A 136 -8.41 1.43 -12.38
N ALA A 137 -8.78 2.38 -11.51
CA ALA A 137 -10.09 3.00 -11.53
C ALA A 137 -10.11 4.20 -12.49
N TYR A 138 -8.95 4.84 -12.69
CA TYR A 138 -8.78 5.99 -13.60
C TYR A 138 -7.31 6.12 -14.04
N HIS A 139 -7.09 6.61 -15.24
CA HIS A 139 -5.82 7.15 -15.75
C HIS A 139 -6.08 8.32 -16.69
N ALA A 140 -5.27 9.37 -16.59
CA ALA A 140 -5.43 10.60 -17.37
C ALA A 140 -5.05 10.38 -18.83
N ASP A 141 -4.05 9.56 -19.10
CA ASP A 141 -3.50 9.24 -20.42
C ASP A 141 -2.71 7.93 -20.39
N GLU A 142 -2.25 7.48 -21.55
CA GLU A 142 -1.46 6.25 -21.69
C GLU A 142 -0.11 6.33 -20.95
N GLN A 143 0.45 7.52 -20.78
CA GLN A 143 1.66 7.69 -19.99
C GLN A 143 1.41 7.37 -18.51
N ALA A 144 0.30 7.87 -17.95
CA ALA A 144 -0.08 7.58 -16.57
C ALA A 144 -0.35 6.07 -16.36
N ARG A 145 -0.98 5.41 -17.35
CA ARG A 145 -1.18 3.97 -17.37
C ARG A 145 0.16 3.23 -17.40
N ALA A 146 1.05 3.58 -18.29
CA ALA A 146 2.38 2.98 -18.40
C ALA A 146 3.22 3.17 -17.11
N GLN A 147 3.11 4.31 -16.44
CA GLN A 147 3.77 4.57 -15.17
C GLN A 147 3.25 3.66 -14.03
N ALA A 148 1.97 3.37 -14.00
CA ALA A 148 1.41 2.42 -13.02
C ALA A 148 1.94 1.00 -13.27
N ILE A 149 2.00 0.55 -14.53
CA ILE A 149 2.60 -0.74 -14.90
C ILE A 149 4.08 -0.77 -14.52
N GLN A 150 4.82 0.28 -14.84
CA GLN A 150 6.25 0.38 -14.52
C GLN A 150 6.49 0.31 -13.00
N ALA A 151 5.62 0.91 -12.20
CA ALA A 151 5.68 0.81 -10.75
C ALA A 151 5.48 -0.64 -10.27
N GLN A 152 4.59 -1.39 -10.89
CA GLN A 152 4.39 -2.81 -10.59
C GLN A 152 5.61 -3.64 -11.01
N VAL A 153 6.14 -3.44 -12.21
CA VAL A 153 7.38 -4.08 -12.68
C VAL A 153 8.54 -3.82 -11.73
N ASN A 154 8.75 -2.56 -11.37
CA ASN A 154 9.78 -2.16 -10.41
C ASN A 154 9.60 -2.87 -9.05
N SER A 155 8.38 -2.93 -8.57
CA SER A 155 8.05 -3.56 -7.29
C SER A 155 8.30 -5.06 -7.29
N VAL A 156 7.90 -5.75 -8.35
CA VAL A 156 8.15 -7.18 -8.54
C VAL A 156 9.65 -7.47 -8.63
N ALA A 157 10.39 -6.68 -9.41
CA ALA A 157 11.86 -6.81 -9.50
C ALA A 157 12.54 -6.50 -8.16
N THR A 158 12.03 -5.50 -7.43
CA THR A 158 12.58 -5.09 -6.13
C THR A 158 12.32 -6.17 -5.06
N ILE A 159 11.11 -6.68 -4.92
CA ILE A 159 10.82 -7.73 -3.95
C ILE A 159 11.66 -8.96 -4.23
N TYR A 160 11.80 -9.36 -5.50
CA TYR A 160 12.67 -10.46 -5.88
C TYR A 160 14.12 -10.21 -5.45
N SER A 161 14.71 -9.11 -5.86
CA SER A 161 16.13 -8.79 -5.57
C SER A 161 16.43 -8.67 -4.08
N LYS A 162 15.46 -8.24 -3.27
CA LYS A 162 15.62 -8.07 -1.81
C LYS A 162 15.37 -9.36 -1.01
N THR A 163 14.68 -10.35 -1.58
CA THR A 163 14.27 -11.55 -0.83
C THR A 163 14.91 -12.83 -1.33
N ILE A 164 15.30 -12.94 -2.60
CA ILE A 164 15.82 -14.19 -3.16
C ILE A 164 17.05 -14.72 -2.39
N GLY A 165 17.91 -13.86 -1.89
CA GLY A 165 19.06 -14.24 -1.06
C GLY A 165 18.71 -14.78 0.34
N LEU A 166 17.42 -14.90 0.68
CA LEU A 166 16.95 -15.60 1.89
C LEU A 166 16.75 -17.10 1.67
N PHE A 167 16.87 -17.55 0.44
CA PHE A 167 16.76 -18.97 0.07
C PHE A 167 18.14 -19.53 -0.25
N ASP A 168 18.34 -20.82 -0.02
CA ASP A 168 19.58 -21.55 -0.29
C ASP A 168 19.58 -22.25 -1.65
N SER A 169 18.41 -22.34 -2.26
CA SER A 169 18.16 -22.96 -3.56
C SER A 169 17.03 -22.21 -4.27
N LEU A 170 16.71 -22.60 -5.50
CA LEU A 170 15.58 -22.05 -6.22
C LEU A 170 14.27 -22.46 -5.55
N PRO A 171 13.53 -21.51 -4.92
CA PRO A 171 12.23 -21.84 -4.34
C PRO A 171 11.17 -22.05 -5.43
N SER A 172 10.10 -22.76 -5.08
CA SER A 172 8.85 -22.70 -5.86
C SER A 172 8.25 -21.30 -5.84
N ALA A 173 7.34 -21.00 -6.77
CA ALA A 173 6.66 -19.72 -6.79
C ALA A 173 5.91 -19.43 -5.46
N GLN A 174 5.27 -20.45 -4.89
CA GLN A 174 4.58 -20.37 -3.60
C GLN A 174 5.54 -20.04 -2.45
N GLU A 175 6.62 -20.78 -2.32
CA GLU A 175 7.63 -20.56 -1.26
C GLU A 175 8.21 -19.15 -1.36
N PHE A 176 8.56 -18.72 -2.59
CA PHE A 176 9.09 -17.39 -2.83
C PHE A 176 8.09 -16.30 -2.40
N TRP A 177 6.87 -16.32 -2.96
CA TRP A 177 5.91 -15.24 -2.71
C TRP A 177 5.42 -15.21 -1.26
N VAL A 178 5.12 -16.38 -0.68
CA VAL A 178 4.71 -16.44 0.73
C VAL A 178 5.83 -15.97 1.64
N GLY A 179 7.05 -16.43 1.43
CA GLY A 179 8.23 -16.03 2.21
C GLY A 179 8.52 -14.52 2.06
N ALA A 180 8.51 -13.99 0.83
CA ALA A 180 8.74 -12.59 0.55
C ALA A 180 7.66 -11.69 1.19
N LEU A 181 6.38 -12.03 1.04
CA LEU A 181 5.28 -11.30 1.65
C LEU A 181 5.36 -11.33 3.18
N GLN A 182 5.66 -12.48 3.79
CA GLN A 182 5.87 -12.57 5.25
C GLN A 182 6.95 -11.61 5.74
N LYS A 183 8.09 -11.54 5.04
CA LYS A 183 9.19 -10.61 5.37
C LYS A 183 8.75 -9.15 5.25
N THR A 184 7.99 -8.80 4.21
CA THR A 184 7.50 -7.43 4.04
C THR A 184 6.50 -7.04 5.12
N TYR A 185 5.59 -7.95 5.50
CA TYR A 185 4.61 -7.71 6.56
C TYR A 185 5.27 -7.58 7.94
N SER A 186 6.29 -8.39 8.23
CA SER A 186 7.04 -8.29 9.49
C SER A 186 7.83 -6.99 9.65
N ALA A 187 8.10 -6.28 8.54
CA ALA A 187 8.73 -4.97 8.53
C ALA A 187 7.75 -3.81 8.76
N GLU A 188 6.45 -4.09 8.90
CA GLU A 188 5.42 -3.10 9.23
C GLU A 188 4.82 -3.40 10.62
N LEU A 189 4.11 -2.42 11.20
CA LEU A 189 3.31 -2.65 12.41
C LEU A 189 1.99 -3.32 12.02
N ARG A 190 2.01 -4.65 11.88
CA ARG A 190 0.83 -5.47 11.56
C ARG A 190 0.84 -6.74 12.40
N ALA A 191 -0.28 -7.02 13.07
CA ALA A 191 -0.43 -8.20 13.93
C ALA A 191 -0.52 -9.54 13.16
N GLU A 192 -0.95 -9.53 11.88
CA GLU A 192 -1.36 -10.73 11.13
C GLU A 192 -0.38 -11.11 10.01
N SER A 193 0.85 -11.52 10.30
CA SER A 193 1.84 -11.63 9.22
C SER A 193 1.86 -12.96 8.46
N LYS A 194 1.72 -14.11 9.13
CA LYS A 194 1.98 -15.42 8.50
C LYS A 194 0.78 -15.97 7.71
N LEU A 195 -0.39 -16.02 8.30
CA LEU A 195 -1.61 -16.55 7.66
C LEU A 195 -2.05 -15.69 6.46
N ARG A 196 -1.85 -14.37 6.55
CA ARG A 196 -2.25 -13.43 5.49
C ARG A 196 -1.40 -13.56 4.23
N ALA A 197 -0.11 -13.85 4.34
CA ALA A 197 0.75 -14.02 3.17
C ALA A 197 0.32 -15.22 2.31
N GLY A 198 0.00 -16.35 2.95
CA GLY A 198 -0.56 -17.51 2.25
C GLY A 198 -1.89 -17.22 1.57
N SER A 199 -2.81 -16.53 2.27
CA SER A 199 -4.10 -16.13 1.72
C SER A 199 -3.97 -15.16 0.53
N ILE A 200 -3.00 -14.23 0.55
CA ILE A 200 -2.74 -13.31 -0.57
C ILE A 200 -2.25 -14.08 -1.79
N TYR A 201 -1.32 -15.03 -1.60
CA TYR A 201 -0.83 -15.86 -2.69
C TYR A 201 -1.96 -16.73 -3.28
N SER A 202 -2.69 -17.48 -2.46
CA SER A 202 -3.74 -18.38 -2.93
C SER A 202 -4.89 -17.65 -3.63
N SER A 203 -5.21 -16.42 -3.20
CA SER A 203 -6.24 -15.61 -3.87
C SER A 203 -5.90 -15.20 -5.31
N ASN A 204 -4.62 -15.21 -5.69
CA ASN A 204 -4.13 -14.80 -7.00
C ASN A 204 -2.99 -15.71 -7.49
N GLN A 205 -3.08 -17.00 -7.20
CA GLN A 205 -2.01 -17.97 -7.47
C GLN A 205 -1.54 -17.91 -8.93
N SER A 206 -2.44 -17.96 -9.90
CA SER A 206 -2.11 -17.93 -11.31
C SER A 206 -1.29 -16.67 -11.71
N HIS A 207 -1.62 -15.52 -11.13
CA HIS A 207 -0.85 -14.29 -11.33
C HIS A 207 0.57 -14.43 -10.77
N TYR A 208 0.69 -14.87 -9.52
CA TYR A 208 1.99 -14.98 -8.85
C TYR A 208 2.91 -16.02 -9.51
N ASP A 209 2.35 -17.16 -9.94
CA ASP A 209 3.09 -18.19 -10.67
C ASP A 209 3.59 -17.70 -12.01
N ALA A 210 2.71 -17.00 -12.78
CA ALA A 210 3.08 -16.43 -14.07
C ALA A 210 4.17 -15.36 -13.92
N VAL A 211 4.03 -14.45 -12.94
CA VAL A 211 5.04 -13.41 -12.66
C VAL A 211 6.38 -14.02 -12.25
N PHE A 212 6.37 -15.05 -11.40
CA PHE A 212 7.59 -15.74 -11.00
C PHE A 212 8.30 -16.42 -12.18
N SER A 213 7.53 -17.09 -13.04
CA SER A 213 8.07 -17.66 -14.29
C SER A 213 8.72 -16.60 -15.21
N LYS A 214 8.13 -15.39 -15.30
CA LYS A 214 8.72 -14.29 -16.08
C LYS A 214 9.98 -13.73 -15.43
N LEU A 215 10.03 -13.65 -14.10
CA LEU A 215 11.25 -13.29 -13.38
C LEU A 215 12.39 -14.25 -13.69
N LEU A 216 12.15 -15.57 -13.65
CA LEU A 216 13.16 -16.57 -13.97
C LEU A 216 13.67 -16.44 -15.42
N LYS A 217 12.77 -16.21 -16.38
CA LYS A 217 13.12 -15.97 -17.79
C LYS A 217 13.91 -14.68 -18.01
N ALA A 218 13.77 -13.69 -17.11
CA ALA A 218 14.52 -12.44 -17.19
C ALA A 218 15.99 -12.56 -16.75
N GLY A 219 16.48 -13.77 -16.50
CA GLY A 219 17.89 -14.05 -16.20
C GLY A 219 18.32 -13.68 -14.78
N VAL A 220 17.41 -13.79 -13.83
CA VAL A 220 17.72 -13.53 -12.42
C VAL A 220 18.61 -14.61 -11.84
N MET A 221 19.65 -14.19 -11.10
CA MET A 221 20.52 -15.11 -10.39
C MET A 221 19.78 -15.78 -9.24
N VAL A 222 19.92 -17.11 -9.17
CA VAL A 222 19.46 -17.91 -8.04
C VAL A 222 20.64 -18.10 -7.09
N PRO A 223 20.50 -17.78 -5.80
CA PRO A 223 21.59 -17.99 -4.86
C PRO A 223 21.80 -19.49 -4.59
N SER A 224 23.04 -19.87 -4.38
CA SER A 224 23.43 -21.23 -3.96
C SER A 224 23.51 -21.41 -2.43
N HIS A 225 23.29 -20.33 -1.71
CA HIS A 225 23.30 -20.32 -0.23
C HIS A 225 22.56 -19.08 0.31
N VAL A 226 22.09 -19.18 1.55
CA VAL A 226 21.46 -18.05 2.24
C VAL A 226 22.49 -16.94 2.48
N SER A 227 22.22 -15.75 1.96
CA SER A 227 23.07 -14.58 2.14
C SER A 227 22.92 -13.99 3.55
N ARG A 228 23.96 -14.08 4.38
CA ARG A 228 24.02 -13.45 5.72
C ARG A 228 23.76 -11.93 5.63
N TRP A 229 24.26 -11.28 4.57
CA TRP A 229 24.02 -9.88 4.29
C TRP A 229 22.54 -9.58 4.03
N THR A 230 21.87 -10.43 3.27
CA THR A 230 20.42 -10.29 3.03
C THR A 230 19.64 -10.45 4.32
N VAL A 231 19.95 -11.43 5.15
CA VAL A 231 19.30 -11.64 6.46
C VAL A 231 19.48 -10.41 7.35
N TRP A 232 20.71 -9.91 7.50
CA TRP A 232 20.99 -8.72 8.31
C TRP A 232 20.26 -7.47 7.80
N ASN A 233 20.28 -7.23 6.48
CA ASN A 233 19.53 -6.13 5.88
C ASN A 233 18.02 -6.20 6.17
N TRP A 234 17.45 -7.40 6.27
CA TRP A 234 16.04 -7.55 6.62
C TRP A 234 15.76 -7.21 8.09
N VAL A 235 16.70 -7.51 9.00
CA VAL A 235 16.58 -7.08 10.41
C VAL A 235 16.55 -5.54 10.48
N VAL A 236 17.51 -4.87 9.85
CA VAL A 236 17.57 -3.39 9.83
C VAL A 236 16.35 -2.79 9.13
N ARG A 237 15.93 -3.38 8.00
CA ARG A 237 14.74 -2.94 7.26
C ARG A 237 13.48 -3.07 8.10
N ALA A 238 13.34 -4.15 8.86
CA ALA A 238 12.19 -4.35 9.76
C ALA A 238 12.17 -3.32 10.88
N ALA A 239 13.30 -3.04 11.53
CA ALA A 239 13.40 -2.02 12.56
C ALA A 239 13.05 -0.63 12.01
N TRP A 240 13.67 -0.25 10.89
CA TRP A 240 13.41 1.04 10.23
C TRP A 240 11.97 1.18 9.73
N GLY A 241 11.41 0.10 9.15
CA GLY A 241 10.03 0.08 8.68
C GLY A 241 9.01 0.30 9.80
N LYS A 242 9.26 -0.25 11.00
CA LYS A 242 8.43 0.00 12.20
C LYS A 242 8.50 1.46 12.63
N VAL A 243 9.70 2.05 12.68
CA VAL A 243 9.87 3.48 12.99
C VAL A 243 9.09 4.35 11.99
N LEU A 244 9.24 4.10 10.69
CA LEU A 244 8.49 4.82 9.66
C LEU A 244 6.97 4.61 9.77
N SER A 245 6.52 3.43 10.19
CA SER A 245 5.10 3.15 10.41
C SER A 245 4.53 3.98 11.56
N ILE A 246 5.30 4.12 12.66
CA ILE A 246 4.93 4.99 13.78
C ILE A 246 4.86 6.45 13.32
N LEU A 247 5.88 6.93 12.61
CA LEU A 247 5.91 8.32 12.11
C LEU A 247 4.75 8.61 11.14
N ARG A 248 4.39 7.65 10.26
CA ARG A 248 3.21 7.79 9.39
C ARG A 248 1.91 7.80 10.17
N LEU A 249 1.79 6.99 11.23
CA LEU A 249 0.63 6.99 12.10
C LEU A 249 0.48 8.35 12.82
N LEU A 250 1.57 8.86 13.40
CA LEU A 250 1.59 10.17 14.02
C LEU A 250 1.22 11.29 13.03
N LYS A 251 1.79 11.24 11.82
CA LYS A 251 1.43 12.18 10.76
C LYS A 251 -0.05 12.08 10.38
N ALA A 252 -0.58 10.87 10.24
CA ALA A 252 -1.98 10.65 9.86
C ALA A 252 -2.94 11.32 10.82
N VAL A 253 -2.67 11.29 12.13
CA VAL A 253 -3.48 12.01 13.14
C VAL A 253 -3.56 13.52 12.88
N SER A 254 -2.52 14.12 12.28
CA SER A 254 -2.47 15.56 11.97
C SER A 254 -3.00 15.95 10.58
N THR A 255 -3.16 14.97 9.68
CA THR A 255 -3.57 15.20 8.29
C THR A 255 -5.00 14.70 7.99
N PHE A 256 -5.55 13.89 8.87
CA PHE A 256 -6.89 13.34 8.75
C PHE A 256 -7.95 14.34 9.19
N GLU A 257 -8.77 14.81 8.29
CA GLU A 257 -10.06 15.38 8.65
C GLU A 257 -10.90 14.23 9.24
N ASN A 258 -11.28 14.33 10.51
CA ASN A 258 -11.94 13.27 11.30
C ASN A 258 -11.08 12.01 11.59
N GLY A 259 -9.74 12.14 11.59
CA GLY A 259 -8.84 11.01 11.86
C GLY A 259 -9.03 10.39 13.24
N VAL A 260 -9.47 11.19 14.21
CA VAL A 260 -9.77 10.72 15.58
C VAL A 260 -11.03 9.85 15.59
N ASP A 261 -12.07 10.26 14.86
CA ASP A 261 -13.32 9.50 14.74
C ASP A 261 -13.08 8.17 13.99
N TYR A 262 -12.25 8.19 12.95
CA TYR A 262 -11.82 6.96 12.26
C TYR A 262 -11.03 6.03 13.17
N LEU A 263 -10.12 6.57 13.98
CA LEU A 263 -9.32 5.78 14.91
C LEU A 263 -10.22 5.14 15.98
N ALA A 264 -11.19 5.89 16.53
CA ALA A 264 -12.17 5.39 17.46
C ALA A 264 -13.01 4.26 16.86
N TRP A 265 -13.61 4.50 15.69
CA TRP A 265 -14.36 3.48 14.95
C TRP A 265 -13.55 2.21 14.70
N LYS A 266 -12.27 2.36 14.31
CA LYS A 266 -11.39 1.22 14.06
C LYS A 266 -11.11 0.43 15.34
N ILE A 267 -10.88 1.12 16.47
CA ILE A 267 -10.65 0.48 17.77
C ILE A 267 -11.92 -0.25 18.20
N GLU A 268 -13.08 0.40 18.14
CA GLU A 268 -14.38 -0.19 18.49
C GLU A 268 -14.66 -1.45 17.66
N ARG A 269 -14.44 -1.39 16.34
CA ARG A 269 -14.68 -2.54 15.45
C ARG A 269 -13.76 -3.73 15.74
N HIS A 270 -12.52 -3.50 16.18
CA HIS A 270 -11.54 -4.56 16.44
C HIS A 270 -11.53 -5.07 17.88
N SER A 271 -11.86 -4.21 18.84
CA SER A 271 -11.81 -4.55 20.26
C SER A 271 -13.18 -4.70 20.93
N GLY A 272 -14.26 -4.25 20.28
CA GLY A 272 -15.59 -4.15 20.88
C GLY A 272 -15.70 -3.09 21.99
N VAL A 273 -14.62 -2.33 22.25
CA VAL A 273 -14.59 -1.31 23.30
C VAL A 273 -15.01 0.03 22.71
N HIS A 274 -16.12 0.60 23.25
CA HIS A 274 -16.57 1.94 22.85
C HIS A 274 -15.57 3.03 23.25
N VAL A 275 -15.27 3.94 22.32
CA VAL A 275 -14.29 5.02 22.49
C VAL A 275 -14.99 6.36 22.37
N GLU A 276 -15.22 7.02 23.49
CA GLU A 276 -15.81 8.36 23.52
C GLU A 276 -14.84 9.42 22.96
N ILE A 277 -15.26 10.09 21.90
CA ILE A 277 -14.54 11.19 21.28
C ILE A 277 -15.25 12.50 21.54
N ASN A 278 -14.52 13.48 22.06
CA ASN A 278 -15.00 14.83 22.25
C ASN A 278 -14.22 15.85 21.42
N ASP A 279 -14.65 17.09 21.38
CA ASP A 279 -14.05 18.14 20.55
C ASP A 279 -12.58 18.43 20.91
N ARG A 280 -12.15 18.17 22.13
CA ARG A 280 -10.75 18.32 22.55
C ARG A 280 -9.87 17.26 21.89
N HIS A 281 -10.36 16.02 21.72
CA HIS A 281 -9.67 14.97 21.00
C HIS A 281 -9.52 15.33 19.52
N ARG A 282 -10.57 15.93 18.89
CA ARG A 282 -10.52 16.37 17.50
C ARG A 282 -9.57 17.55 17.30
N LYS A 283 -9.61 18.55 18.20
CA LYS A 283 -8.83 19.78 18.07
C LYS A 283 -7.34 19.59 18.42
N TYR A 284 -7.03 18.74 19.39
CA TYR A 284 -5.66 18.50 19.88
C TYR A 284 -5.37 17.00 19.98
N PRO A 285 -5.35 16.25 18.87
CA PRO A 285 -5.26 14.79 18.88
C PRO A 285 -4.00 14.27 19.55
N PHE A 286 -2.85 14.92 19.40
CA PHE A 286 -1.60 14.50 20.02
C PHE A 286 -1.62 14.57 21.56
N LEU A 287 -2.33 15.55 22.12
CA LEU A 287 -2.37 15.72 23.57
C LEU A 287 -3.38 14.77 24.22
N TYR A 288 -4.53 14.56 23.59
CA TYR A 288 -5.66 13.87 24.22
C TYR A 288 -5.84 12.43 23.75
N CYS A 289 -5.48 12.09 22.50
CA CYS A 289 -5.58 10.71 22.04
C CYS A 289 -4.47 9.81 22.59
N TRP A 290 -3.29 10.35 22.88
CA TRP A 290 -2.17 9.55 23.41
C TRP A 290 -2.48 8.90 24.77
N PRO A 291 -2.97 9.62 25.79
CA PRO A 291 -3.39 9.00 27.05
C PRO A 291 -4.55 8.01 26.89
N MET A 292 -5.46 8.27 25.93
CA MET A 292 -6.56 7.37 25.59
C MET A 292 -6.04 6.06 24.98
N LEU A 293 -5.15 6.13 23.99
CA LEU A 293 -4.52 4.96 23.37
C LEU A 293 -3.73 4.14 24.39
N TRP A 294 -3.02 4.79 25.30
CA TRP A 294 -2.28 4.11 26.37
C TRP A 294 -3.20 3.37 27.35
N ARG A 295 -4.36 3.95 27.71
CA ARG A 295 -5.38 3.28 28.53
C ARG A 295 -5.99 2.07 27.80
N LEU A 296 -6.28 2.22 26.51
CA LEU A 296 -6.83 1.15 25.67
C LEU A 296 -5.82 0.01 25.46
N TRP A 297 -4.55 0.34 25.31
CA TRP A 297 -3.46 -0.64 25.25
C TRP A 297 -3.35 -1.43 26.57
N ARG A 298 -3.39 -0.76 27.73
CA ARG A 298 -3.40 -1.43 29.05
C ARG A 298 -4.63 -2.33 29.25
N LYS A 299 -5.75 -2.04 28.60
CA LYS A 299 -6.96 -2.88 28.61
C LYS A 299 -6.94 -4.00 27.56
N GLY A 300 -5.84 -4.16 26.80
CA GLY A 300 -5.74 -5.16 25.73
C GLY A 300 -6.58 -4.87 24.49
N ALA A 301 -7.18 -3.67 24.39
CA ALA A 301 -8.01 -3.27 23.26
C ALA A 301 -7.19 -2.86 22.02
N VAL A 302 -5.90 -2.62 22.19
CA VAL A 302 -4.93 -2.30 21.12
C VAL A 302 -3.69 -3.17 21.39
N GLN A 303 -3.34 -4.02 20.42
CA GLN A 303 -2.11 -4.85 20.44
C GLN A 303 -1.01 -4.23 19.59
#